data_c9cad1524311a2e490b6eca2bf2c82c2
#
_entry.id   c9cad1524311a2e490b6eca2bf2c82c2
#
_cell.length_a   1.000
_cell.length_b   1.000
_cell.length_c   1.000
_cell.angle_alpha   90.00
_cell.angle_beta   90.00
_cell.angle_gamma   90.00
#
_symmetry.space_group_name_H-M   'P 1'
#
loop_
_entity.id
_entity.type
_entity.pdbx_description
1 polymer ?
#
loop_
_entity_poly.entity_id
_entity_poly.type
_entity_poly.pdbx_seq_one_letter_code
_entity_poly.pdbx_strand_id
1 'polypeptide(L)'
;MRRYFPAGAMLAGAAALLLAGAAAAHHGWGSYDPSKVITLEGPVLESRYEFPHGEIVMEGQGKRWNVVLAPPSRLSTRGVERDDIAIGKRLKAEGYPSKAVDNEMRAERLTIAGRVFEMR
;
A
#
# COMPACT_ATOMS: atom_id res chain seq x y z
N MET A 1 4.68 60.22 34.66
CA MET A 1 3.83 59.01 34.43
C MET A 1 4.40 58.21 33.31
N ARG A 2 4.99 57.11 33.62
CA ARG A 2 5.48 56.18 32.61
C ARG A 2 4.50 54.99 32.55
N ARG A 3 3.89 54.81 31.40
CA ARG A 3 3.08 53.61 31.13
C ARG A 3 3.97 52.55 30.52
N TYR A 4 4.16 51.49 31.23
CA TYR A 4 4.79 50.29 30.70
C TYR A 4 3.75 49.43 30.04
N PHE A 5 3.91 49.18 28.72
CA PHE A 5 3.16 48.16 28.03
C PHE A 5 3.94 46.87 28.10
N PRO A 6 3.38 45.79 28.61
CA PRO A 6 4.04 44.51 28.47
C PRO A 6 3.96 44.07 27.03
N ALA A 7 5.10 43.81 26.45
CA ALA A 7 5.18 43.13 25.16
C ALA A 7 4.72 41.70 25.36
N GLY A 8 3.50 41.43 24.94
CA GLY A 8 3.01 40.09 24.82
C GLY A 8 3.74 39.38 23.71
N ALA A 9 4.60 38.46 24.07
CA ALA A 9 5.22 37.57 23.12
C ALA A 9 4.14 36.61 22.61
N MET A 10 3.76 36.78 21.35
CA MET A 10 3.00 35.79 20.64
C MET A 10 3.93 34.66 20.21
N LEU A 11 3.90 33.59 20.96
CA LEU A 11 4.36 32.29 20.51
C LEU A 11 3.13 31.50 20.08
N ALA A 12 2.76 31.68 18.83
CA ALA A 12 1.70 30.88 18.23
C ALA A 12 2.27 30.06 17.10
N GLY A 13 2.27 28.75 17.29
CA GLY A 13 1.95 27.83 16.21
C GLY A 13 3.08 27.38 15.33
N ALA A 14 3.81 26.37 15.76
CA ALA A 14 4.62 25.55 14.86
C ALA A 14 4.35 24.03 15.05
N ALA A 15 3.14 23.66 15.42
CA ALA A 15 2.85 22.25 15.77
C ALA A 15 2.00 21.49 14.76
N ALA A 16 1.67 22.08 13.60
CA ALA A 16 0.68 21.48 12.69
C ALA A 16 1.23 20.78 11.46
N LEU A 17 2.54 20.63 11.28
CA LEU A 17 3.13 20.16 10.01
C LEU A 17 3.72 18.76 10.02
N LEU A 18 3.61 17.99 11.10
CA LEU A 18 4.28 16.69 11.21
C LEU A 18 3.42 15.48 10.83
N LEU A 19 2.14 15.65 10.48
CA LEU A 19 1.23 14.53 10.19
C LEU A 19 1.05 14.22 8.71
N ALA A 20 1.51 15.05 7.80
CA ALA A 20 1.33 14.85 6.36
C ALA A 20 2.38 13.93 5.73
N GLY A 21 3.53 13.70 6.37
CA GLY A 21 4.63 12.93 5.80
C GLY A 21 4.46 11.42 5.84
N ALA A 22 3.71 10.88 6.80
CA ALA A 22 3.57 9.44 7.00
C ALA A 22 2.64 8.76 5.98
N ALA A 23 1.60 9.46 5.51
CA ALA A 23 0.65 8.92 4.53
C ALA A 23 1.24 8.84 3.11
N ALA A 24 2.18 9.73 2.75
CA ALA A 24 2.84 9.72 1.44
C ALA A 24 3.85 8.59 1.27
N ALA A 25 4.39 8.04 2.37
CA ALA A 25 5.39 6.97 2.34
C ALA A 25 4.83 5.62 1.87
N HIS A 26 3.51 5.41 1.94
CA HIS A 26 2.87 4.15 1.56
C HIS A 26 2.58 4.01 0.06
N HIS A 27 2.73 5.07 -0.75
CA HIS A 27 2.30 5.09 -2.15
C HIS A 27 3.43 4.92 -3.16
N GLY A 28 4.70 5.04 -2.75
CA GLY A 28 5.85 4.95 -3.64
C GLY A 28 6.51 3.59 -3.64
N TRP A 29 7.04 3.17 -4.78
CA TRP A 29 7.84 1.95 -4.88
C TRP A 29 9.10 1.99 -4.00
N GLY A 30 9.60 3.18 -3.69
CA GLY A 30 10.73 3.37 -2.79
C GLY A 30 10.50 2.91 -1.34
N SER A 31 9.25 2.70 -0.94
CA SER A 31 8.89 2.16 0.37
C SER A 31 9.03 0.64 0.46
N TYR A 32 9.37 -0.01 -0.63
CA TYR A 32 9.50 -1.47 -0.74
C TYR A 32 10.92 -1.85 -1.12
N ASP A 33 11.38 -2.99 -0.63
CA ASP A 33 12.75 -3.47 -0.81
C ASP A 33 12.89 -4.33 -2.07
N PRO A 34 13.45 -3.78 -3.18
CA PRO A 34 13.55 -4.51 -4.44
C PRO A 34 14.59 -5.62 -4.44
N SER A 35 15.44 -5.68 -3.40
CA SER A 35 16.44 -6.77 -3.26
C SER A 35 15.83 -8.07 -2.76
N LYS A 36 14.59 -8.03 -2.25
CA LYS A 36 13.87 -9.18 -1.73
C LYS A 36 12.62 -9.43 -2.55
N VAL A 37 12.53 -10.58 -3.18
CA VAL A 37 11.31 -10.98 -3.91
C VAL A 37 10.50 -11.92 -3.05
N ILE A 38 9.22 -11.59 -2.87
CA ILE A 38 8.24 -12.44 -2.21
C ILE A 38 7.31 -13.01 -3.26
N THR A 39 7.09 -14.30 -3.21
CA THR A 39 6.11 -15.01 -4.02
C THR A 39 5.09 -15.66 -3.11
N LEU A 40 3.83 -15.27 -3.28
CA LEU A 40 2.69 -15.84 -2.57
C LEU A 40 1.78 -16.54 -3.59
N GLU A 41 1.35 -17.74 -3.29
CA GLU A 41 0.47 -18.51 -4.15
C GLU A 41 -0.61 -19.18 -3.31
N GLY A 42 -1.87 -18.99 -3.69
CA GLY A 42 -2.99 -19.53 -2.97
C GLY A 42 -4.26 -18.71 -3.12
N PRO A 43 -5.26 -18.95 -2.27
CA PRO A 43 -6.52 -18.23 -2.34
C PRO A 43 -6.41 -16.82 -1.77
N VAL A 44 -7.19 -15.92 -2.31
CA VAL A 44 -7.44 -14.59 -1.74
C VAL A 44 -8.31 -14.76 -0.50
N LEU A 45 -7.88 -14.25 0.63
CA LEU A 45 -8.58 -14.33 1.92
C LEU A 45 -9.45 -13.10 2.17
N GLU A 46 -8.97 -11.93 1.78
CA GLU A 46 -9.70 -10.66 1.84
C GLU A 46 -9.38 -9.87 0.57
N SER A 47 -10.31 -9.03 0.13
CA SER A 47 -10.17 -8.29 -1.10
C SER A 47 -10.79 -6.91 -1.01
N ARG A 48 -10.07 -5.90 -1.45
CA ARG A 48 -10.55 -4.54 -1.68
C ARG A 48 -10.17 -4.07 -3.08
N TYR A 49 -11.16 -3.66 -3.82
CA TYR A 49 -10.99 -3.09 -5.16
C TYR A 49 -11.46 -1.63 -5.11
N GLU A 50 -10.66 -0.79 -4.44
CA GLU A 50 -11.02 0.58 -4.07
C GLU A 50 -9.85 1.53 -4.29
N PHE A 51 -10.15 2.83 -4.45
CA PHE A 51 -9.15 3.90 -4.38
C PHE A 51 -8.64 4.03 -2.92
N PRO A 52 -7.35 4.31 -2.66
CA PRO A 52 -6.30 4.70 -3.63
C PRO A 52 -5.64 3.54 -4.37
N HIS A 53 -5.74 2.33 -3.91
CA HIS A 53 -5.20 1.13 -4.57
C HIS A 53 -5.96 -0.11 -4.16
N GLY A 54 -5.99 -1.11 -5.04
CA GLY A 54 -6.47 -2.43 -4.68
C GLY A 54 -5.58 -3.08 -3.61
N GLU A 55 -6.17 -3.96 -2.84
CA GLU A 55 -5.47 -4.69 -1.79
C GLU A 55 -6.11 -6.05 -1.58
N ILE A 56 -5.28 -7.07 -1.43
CA ILE A 56 -5.74 -8.41 -1.08
C ILE A 56 -4.94 -8.94 0.09
N VAL A 57 -5.52 -9.89 0.81
CA VAL A 57 -4.81 -10.64 1.85
C VAL A 57 -4.63 -12.07 1.36
N MET A 58 -3.40 -12.54 1.49
CA MET A 58 -3.01 -13.91 1.16
C MET A 58 -2.14 -14.50 2.27
N GLU A 59 -2.13 -15.81 2.39
CA GLU A 59 -1.19 -16.52 3.27
C GLU A 59 0.04 -16.97 2.50
N GLY A 60 1.18 -16.91 3.17
CA GLY A 60 2.43 -17.47 2.68
C GLY A 60 3.54 -17.25 3.69
N GLN A 61 4.59 -18.07 3.62
CA GLN A 61 5.75 -17.95 4.51
C GLN A 61 5.37 -17.94 6.00
N GLY A 62 4.33 -18.68 6.38
CA GLY A 62 3.87 -18.80 7.76
C GLY A 62 3.08 -17.62 8.31
N LYS A 63 2.66 -16.66 7.50
CA LYS A 63 1.88 -15.50 7.94
C LYS A 63 0.89 -14.99 6.89
N ARG A 64 0.03 -14.08 7.33
CA ARG A 64 -0.89 -13.35 6.45
C ARG A 64 -0.18 -12.11 5.94
N TRP A 65 -0.31 -11.87 4.64
CA TRP A 65 0.27 -10.72 3.95
C TRP A 65 -0.82 -9.79 3.44
N ASN A 66 -0.64 -8.50 3.67
CA ASN A 66 -1.35 -7.47 2.93
C ASN A 66 -0.61 -7.23 1.62
N VAL A 67 -1.25 -7.53 0.53
CA VAL A 67 -0.69 -7.39 -0.81
C VAL A 67 -1.28 -6.13 -1.46
N VAL A 68 -0.47 -5.11 -1.56
CA VAL A 68 -0.84 -3.84 -2.20
C VAL A 68 -0.76 -4.01 -3.71
N LEU A 69 -1.84 -3.64 -4.39
CA LEU A 69 -1.97 -3.70 -5.84
C LEU A 69 -1.97 -2.29 -6.44
N ALA A 70 -2.14 -2.19 -7.74
CA ALA A 70 -2.31 -0.91 -8.42
C ALA A 70 -3.66 -0.26 -8.07
N PRO A 71 -3.85 1.04 -8.37
CA PRO A 71 -5.17 1.66 -8.28
C PRO A 71 -6.19 0.94 -9.16
N PRO A 72 -7.49 0.95 -8.83
CA PRO A 72 -8.53 0.28 -9.60
C PRO A 72 -8.54 0.63 -11.09
N SER A 73 -8.30 1.88 -11.43
CA SER A 73 -8.23 2.32 -12.83
C SER A 73 -7.12 1.63 -13.61
N ARG A 74 -5.97 1.44 -12.99
CA ARG A 74 -4.85 0.73 -13.62
C ARG A 74 -5.09 -0.78 -13.64
N LEU A 75 -5.65 -1.34 -12.59
CA LEU A 75 -6.03 -2.76 -12.57
C LEU A 75 -6.97 -3.07 -13.73
N SER A 76 -8.02 -2.28 -13.90
CA SER A 76 -8.98 -2.42 -14.99
C SER A 76 -8.31 -2.28 -16.37
N THR A 77 -7.48 -1.24 -16.55
CA THR A 77 -6.73 -1.03 -17.80
C THR A 77 -5.80 -2.21 -18.13
N ARG A 78 -5.24 -2.84 -17.11
CA ARG A 78 -4.39 -4.03 -17.25
C ARG A 78 -5.18 -5.32 -17.42
N GLY A 79 -6.49 -5.27 -17.30
CA GLY A 79 -7.38 -6.43 -17.48
C GLY A 79 -7.72 -7.18 -16.20
N VAL A 80 -7.43 -6.59 -15.03
CA VAL A 80 -7.79 -7.16 -13.73
C VAL A 80 -9.02 -6.44 -13.18
N GLU A 81 -10.14 -7.14 -13.17
CA GLU A 81 -11.40 -6.63 -12.66
C GLU A 81 -11.65 -7.11 -11.21
N ARG A 82 -12.65 -6.54 -10.58
CA ARG A 82 -13.01 -6.86 -9.19
C ARG A 82 -13.14 -8.36 -8.94
N ASP A 83 -13.81 -9.06 -9.83
CA ASP A 83 -14.07 -10.51 -9.66
C ASP A 83 -12.79 -11.34 -9.78
N ASP A 84 -11.78 -10.85 -10.49
CA ASP A 84 -10.52 -11.59 -10.69
C ASP A 84 -9.72 -11.73 -9.40
N ILE A 85 -9.92 -10.82 -8.46
CA ILE A 85 -9.25 -10.82 -7.16
C ILE A 85 -10.22 -11.05 -5.99
N ALA A 86 -11.41 -11.58 -6.26
CA ALA A 86 -12.41 -11.83 -5.23
C ALA A 86 -11.95 -12.91 -4.25
N ILE A 87 -12.51 -12.87 -3.04
CA ILE A 87 -12.25 -13.86 -1.99
C ILE A 87 -12.45 -15.28 -2.55
N GLY A 88 -11.47 -16.15 -2.30
CA GLY A 88 -11.46 -17.53 -2.76
C GLY A 88 -10.83 -17.76 -4.12
N LYS A 89 -10.57 -16.72 -4.90
CA LYS A 89 -9.83 -16.84 -6.16
C LYS A 89 -8.38 -17.22 -5.87
N ARG A 90 -7.88 -18.21 -6.57
CA ARG A 90 -6.47 -18.61 -6.46
C ARG A 90 -5.64 -17.82 -7.45
N LEU A 91 -4.56 -17.25 -6.94
CA LEU A 91 -3.62 -16.50 -7.77
C LEU A 91 -2.20 -16.58 -7.20
N LYS A 92 -1.26 -16.10 -7.97
CA LYS A 92 0.12 -15.91 -7.54
C LYS A 92 0.44 -14.41 -7.56
N ALA A 93 0.98 -13.90 -6.46
CA ALA A 93 1.48 -12.53 -6.34
C ALA A 93 2.98 -12.54 -6.15
N GLU A 94 3.69 -11.77 -6.96
CA GLU A 94 5.13 -11.60 -6.87
C GLU A 94 5.44 -10.12 -6.66
N GLY A 95 6.28 -9.81 -5.69
CA GLY A 95 6.60 -8.42 -5.39
C GLY A 95 7.63 -8.28 -4.29
N TYR A 96 7.59 -7.13 -3.63
CA TYR A 96 8.62 -6.72 -2.68
C TYR A 96 8.04 -6.38 -1.32
N PRO A 97 8.72 -6.76 -0.22
CA PRO A 97 8.25 -6.43 1.13
C PRO A 97 8.38 -4.95 1.42
N SER A 98 7.48 -4.44 2.24
CA SER A 98 7.59 -3.11 2.82
C SER A 98 8.83 -3.00 3.70
N LYS A 99 9.52 -1.86 3.63
CA LYS A 99 10.64 -1.54 4.52
C LYS A 99 10.18 -1.20 5.94
N ALA A 100 8.91 -0.81 6.10
CA ALA A 100 8.36 -0.31 7.35
C ALA A 100 7.31 -1.23 7.98
N VAL A 101 6.52 -1.95 7.19
CA VAL A 101 5.40 -2.79 7.65
C VAL A 101 5.73 -4.26 7.42
N ASP A 102 5.81 -5.02 8.49
CA ASP A 102 6.34 -6.38 8.51
C ASP A 102 5.57 -7.40 7.66
N ASN A 103 4.26 -7.23 7.52
CA ASN A 103 3.40 -8.13 6.77
C ASN A 103 2.77 -7.48 5.52
N GLU A 104 3.42 -6.49 4.97
CA GLU A 104 2.98 -5.82 3.74
C GLU A 104 3.96 -6.08 2.62
N MET A 105 3.43 -6.37 1.45
CA MET A 105 4.19 -6.41 0.20
C MET A 105 3.46 -5.64 -0.89
N ARG A 106 4.19 -5.14 -1.86
CA ARG A 106 3.61 -4.56 -3.07
C ARG A 106 3.84 -5.50 -4.24
N ALA A 107 2.76 -5.91 -4.87
CA ALA A 107 2.85 -6.79 -6.02
C ALA A 107 3.35 -6.04 -7.25
N GLU A 108 4.37 -6.58 -7.89
CA GLU A 108 4.81 -6.14 -9.21
C GLU A 108 4.02 -6.84 -10.31
N ARG A 109 3.64 -8.10 -10.06
CA ARG A 109 2.81 -8.86 -10.99
C ARG A 109 1.87 -9.83 -10.26
N LEU A 110 0.76 -10.10 -10.91
CA LEU A 110 -0.18 -11.15 -10.54
C LEU A 110 -0.26 -12.18 -11.66
N THR A 111 -0.39 -13.44 -11.29
CA THR A 111 -0.73 -14.52 -12.22
C THR A 111 -2.10 -15.07 -11.83
N ILE A 112 -3.06 -14.96 -12.72
CA ILE A 112 -4.46 -15.37 -12.51
C ILE A 112 -4.85 -16.27 -13.67
N ALA A 113 -5.29 -17.50 -13.36
CA ALA A 113 -5.68 -18.49 -14.37
C ALA A 113 -4.61 -18.68 -15.48
N GLY A 114 -3.34 -18.72 -15.08
CA GLY A 114 -2.21 -18.88 -16.01
C GLY A 114 -1.80 -17.63 -16.79
N ARG A 115 -2.45 -16.51 -16.57
CA ARG A 115 -2.18 -15.24 -17.25
C ARG A 115 -1.48 -14.26 -16.32
N VAL A 116 -0.42 -13.62 -16.83
CA VAL A 116 0.39 -12.67 -16.08
C VAL A 116 -0.08 -11.23 -16.33
N PHE A 117 -0.24 -10.48 -15.24
CA PHE A 117 -0.62 -9.07 -15.25
C PHE A 117 0.44 -8.25 -14.53
N GLU A 118 1.03 -7.28 -15.22
CA GLU A 118 1.99 -6.37 -14.61
C GLU A 118 1.26 -5.24 -13.88
N MET A 119 1.74 -4.93 -12.65
CA MET A 119 1.10 -3.94 -11.78
C MET A 119 1.73 -2.53 -11.86
N ARG A 120 2.90 -2.41 -12.49
CA ARG A 120 3.52 -1.11 -12.77
C ARG A 120 2.99 -0.47 -14.04
#